data_02080e50eec34597f398545a1a004c46
#
_entry.id   02080e50eec34597f398545a1a004c46
#
_cell.length_a   1.000
_cell.length_b   1.000
_cell.length_c   1.000
_cell.angle_alpha   90.00
_cell.angle_beta   90.00
_cell.angle_gamma   90.00
#
_symmetry.space_group_name_H-M   'P 1'
#
loop_
_entity.id
_entity.type
_entity.pdbx_description
1 polymer ?
#
loop_
_entity_poly.entity_id
_entity_poly.type
_entity_poly.pdbx_seq_one_letter_code
_entity_poly.pdbx_strand_id
1 'polypeptide(L)'
;REEAKPSAQPGLVVSEVRPPEGLYWQGVRGIVGEAELREALEGTAHAGLNGGRGLVGAACALSWSPRNAGVVERCSWELLGYRNRRRWGLPRDISAESVAAVAEIEGTFGCRDPDGSPAMVPHSPCPVMWGLRGLRPESLVAGFGALGPERPERWLLWQTNQATDDHYGVELPVESKASVRLAGTVASFPQSRRGGHRFFTFTFDGSELECAAFEPSGDFRQVVDQLVPGDALEVCGSLEASVLKLEKLHVVALAPRERKAPNPFCPKCSARTHSAGKNAGYRCRPCGIKLPAPVPEEVVPTIAPGWYDPPASARRHLVRPARLMEAELADQLGCLWYGNEPAEAARVIAGSPGSVPRTQ
;
A
#
# COMPACT_ATOMS: atom_id res chain seq x y z
N ARG A 1 20.52 -6.63 -23.51
CA ARG A 1 19.59 -6.60 -24.67
C ARG A 1 18.92 -7.95 -24.92
N GLU A 2 19.65 -9.06 -24.77
CA GLU A 2 19.15 -10.40 -25.11
C GLU A 2 18.13 -10.96 -24.10
N GLU A 3 18.07 -10.41 -22.87
CA GLU A 3 17.21 -10.91 -21.77
C GLU A 3 15.94 -10.06 -21.55
N ALA A 4 15.81 -8.92 -22.24
CA ALA A 4 14.63 -8.06 -22.10
C ALA A 4 13.47 -8.58 -22.97
N LYS A 5 12.24 -8.60 -22.39
CA LYS A 5 11.05 -8.88 -23.19
C LYS A 5 10.98 -7.91 -24.39
N PRO A 6 10.54 -8.34 -25.58
CA PRO A 6 10.45 -7.47 -26.76
C PRO A 6 9.68 -6.17 -26.54
N SER A 7 8.70 -6.18 -25.63
CA SER A 7 7.89 -5.01 -25.25
C SER A 7 8.49 -4.15 -24.14
N ALA A 8 9.61 -4.57 -23.53
CA ALA A 8 10.25 -3.80 -22.47
C ALA A 8 10.86 -2.52 -23.04
N GLN A 9 10.69 -1.44 -22.29
CA GLN A 9 11.18 -0.10 -22.64
C GLN A 9 12.14 0.41 -21.56
N PRO A 10 13.29 -0.22 -21.33
CA PRO A 10 14.25 0.24 -20.34
C PRO A 10 14.86 1.57 -20.76
N GLY A 11 15.13 2.42 -19.77
CA GLY A 11 15.84 3.69 -19.92
C GLY A 11 16.99 3.77 -18.93
N LEU A 12 18.07 4.40 -19.36
CA LEU A 12 19.22 4.74 -18.54
C LEU A 12 19.51 6.23 -18.73
N VAL A 13 19.69 6.94 -17.63
CA VAL A 13 20.13 8.35 -17.63
C VAL A 13 21.27 8.49 -16.62
N VAL A 14 22.34 9.13 -17.06
CA VAL A 14 23.50 9.49 -16.23
C VAL A 14 23.73 10.98 -16.35
N SER A 15 23.81 11.67 -15.24
CA SER A 15 24.00 13.12 -15.20
C SER A 15 24.93 13.49 -14.04
N GLU A 16 25.77 14.49 -14.25
CA GLU A 16 26.56 15.14 -13.21
C GLU A 16 25.73 16.15 -12.40
N VAL A 17 24.64 16.64 -13.00
CA VAL A 17 23.73 17.61 -12.39
C VAL A 17 22.38 16.96 -12.18
N ARG A 18 21.81 17.12 -10.99
CA ARG A 18 20.45 16.64 -10.71
C ARG A 18 19.43 17.51 -11.45
N PRO A 19 18.48 16.90 -12.20
CA PRO A 19 17.36 17.65 -12.76
C PRO A 19 16.51 18.32 -11.69
N PRO A 20 15.70 19.35 -12.04
CA PRO A 20 14.80 20.01 -11.11
C PRO A 20 13.88 19.03 -10.41
N GLU A 21 13.69 19.20 -9.11
CA GLU A 21 12.87 18.34 -8.27
C GLU A 21 11.40 18.26 -8.70
N GLY A 22 10.86 19.32 -9.30
CA GLY A 22 9.50 19.35 -9.84
C GLY A 22 9.21 18.21 -10.80
N LEU A 23 10.21 17.72 -11.54
CA LEU A 23 10.07 16.59 -12.46
C LEU A 23 9.73 15.29 -11.72
N TYR A 24 10.30 15.07 -10.53
CA TYR A 24 9.94 13.91 -9.70
C TYR A 24 8.46 13.94 -9.31
N TRP A 25 7.99 15.07 -8.77
CA TRP A 25 6.60 15.22 -8.36
C TRP A 25 5.61 15.09 -9.53
N GLN A 26 5.97 15.66 -10.68
CA GLN A 26 5.19 15.51 -11.89
C GLN A 26 5.13 14.03 -12.33
N GLY A 27 6.26 13.33 -12.32
CA GLY A 27 6.32 11.92 -12.75
C GLY A 27 5.63 10.95 -11.79
N VAL A 28 5.59 11.26 -10.50
CA VAL A 28 4.99 10.37 -9.50
C VAL A 28 3.48 10.60 -9.34
N ARG A 29 2.99 11.81 -9.63
CA ARG A 29 1.57 12.19 -9.48
C ARG A 29 0.82 12.40 -10.79
N GLY A 30 1.50 12.51 -11.90
CA GLY A 30 0.90 12.87 -13.18
C GLY A 30 1.62 12.27 -14.37
N ILE A 31 1.61 13.03 -15.46
CA ILE A 31 2.22 12.65 -16.74
C ILE A 31 3.34 13.66 -17.05
N VAL A 32 4.51 13.16 -17.37
CA VAL A 32 5.62 13.96 -17.90
C VAL A 32 5.49 14.00 -19.41
N GLY A 33 5.39 15.20 -19.96
CA GLY A 33 5.32 15.42 -21.41
C GLY A 33 6.68 15.24 -22.10
N GLU A 34 6.63 15.20 -23.43
CA GLU A 34 7.85 15.03 -24.23
C GLU A 34 8.79 16.23 -24.12
N ALA A 35 8.24 17.44 -23.98
CA ALA A 35 9.04 18.67 -23.86
C ALA A 35 9.81 18.69 -22.53
N GLU A 36 9.16 18.40 -21.42
CA GLU A 36 9.78 18.34 -20.09
C GLU A 36 10.84 17.23 -20.02
N LEU A 37 10.54 16.07 -20.64
CA LEU A 37 11.54 15.00 -20.71
C LEU A 37 12.77 15.43 -21.50
N ARG A 38 12.59 16.11 -22.64
CA ARG A 38 13.69 16.59 -23.48
C ARG A 38 14.56 17.58 -22.71
N GLU A 39 13.97 18.55 -22.05
CA GLU A 39 14.66 19.51 -21.18
C GLU A 39 15.45 18.79 -20.06
N ALA A 40 14.83 17.82 -19.39
CA ALA A 40 15.48 17.06 -18.34
C ALA A 40 16.64 16.18 -18.82
N LEU A 41 16.69 15.83 -20.10
CA LEU A 41 17.75 15.03 -20.71
C LEU A 41 18.87 15.89 -21.31
N GLU A 42 18.73 17.21 -21.39
CA GLU A 42 19.79 18.09 -21.87
C GLU A 42 21.05 17.97 -21.02
N GLY A 43 22.20 17.82 -21.66
CA GLY A 43 23.49 17.66 -20.98
C GLY A 43 23.68 16.31 -20.25
N THR A 44 22.76 15.36 -20.41
CA THR A 44 22.88 14.02 -19.82
C THR A 44 23.36 12.98 -20.85
N ALA A 45 24.02 11.93 -20.35
CA ALA A 45 24.22 10.72 -21.13
C ALA A 45 23.03 9.78 -20.90
N HIS A 46 22.29 9.47 -21.98
CA HIS A 46 21.09 8.65 -21.83
C HIS A 46 20.93 7.64 -22.98
N ALA A 47 20.22 6.54 -22.70
CA ALA A 47 19.84 5.53 -23.67
C ALA A 47 18.49 4.93 -23.33
N GLY A 48 17.63 4.78 -24.32
CA GLY A 48 16.34 4.10 -24.23
C GLY A 48 16.20 3.02 -25.29
N LEU A 49 15.37 2.01 -25.00
CA LEU A 49 15.03 0.94 -25.96
C LEU A 49 13.51 0.92 -26.19
N ASN A 50 13.09 0.62 -27.40
CA ASN A 50 11.70 0.36 -27.79
C ASN A 50 10.70 1.48 -27.44
N GLY A 51 11.15 2.73 -27.30
CA GLY A 51 10.33 3.89 -26.92
C GLY A 51 10.88 4.63 -25.70
N GLY A 52 10.29 5.77 -25.39
CA GLY A 52 10.83 6.72 -24.40
C GLY A 52 10.39 6.49 -22.95
N ARG A 53 9.48 5.58 -22.65
CA ARG A 53 8.89 5.44 -21.29
C ARG A 53 9.91 5.20 -20.19
N GLY A 54 10.90 4.36 -20.45
CA GLY A 54 11.96 4.10 -19.47
C GLY A 54 12.83 5.32 -19.18
N LEU A 55 13.01 6.20 -20.16
CA LEU A 55 13.74 7.47 -19.98
C LEU A 55 12.97 8.42 -19.06
N VAL A 56 11.64 8.49 -19.17
CA VAL A 56 10.80 9.27 -18.25
C VAL A 56 11.04 8.84 -16.81
N GLY A 57 10.90 7.53 -16.54
CA GLY A 57 11.12 7.00 -15.20
C GLY A 57 12.55 7.23 -14.68
N ALA A 58 13.56 7.08 -15.52
CA ALA A 58 14.96 7.30 -15.15
C ALA A 58 15.25 8.79 -14.88
N ALA A 59 14.74 9.71 -15.68
CA ALA A 59 14.87 11.16 -15.46
C ALA A 59 14.16 11.61 -14.17
N CYS A 60 12.94 11.15 -13.94
CA CYS A 60 12.21 11.43 -12.71
C CYS A 60 12.93 10.89 -11.47
N ALA A 61 13.50 9.68 -11.56
CA ALA A 61 14.26 9.09 -10.45
C ALA A 61 15.51 9.89 -10.10
N LEU A 62 16.21 10.48 -11.10
CA LEU A 62 17.33 11.38 -10.85
C LEU A 62 16.93 12.68 -10.13
N SER A 63 15.71 13.14 -10.33
CA SER A 63 15.17 14.35 -9.71
C SER A 63 14.78 14.14 -8.25
N TRP A 64 14.57 12.88 -7.83
CA TRP A 64 14.19 12.58 -6.45
C TRP A 64 15.32 12.91 -5.47
N SER A 65 14.95 13.57 -4.37
CA SER A 65 15.85 13.86 -3.27
C SER A 65 15.16 13.52 -1.95
N PRO A 66 15.80 12.79 -1.04
CA PRO A 66 15.27 12.60 0.30
C PRO A 66 15.23 13.86 1.14
N ARG A 67 15.79 14.98 0.65
CA ARG A 67 15.95 16.26 1.38
C ARG A 67 15.04 17.39 0.88
N ASN A 68 13.88 17.08 0.34
CA ASN A 68 13.00 18.08 -0.25
C ASN A 68 12.50 19.10 0.76
N ALA A 69 12.75 20.36 0.50
CA ALA A 69 12.50 21.46 1.41
C ALA A 69 11.03 21.55 1.85
N GLY A 70 10.78 21.51 3.14
CA GLY A 70 9.52 21.90 3.78
C GLY A 70 8.50 20.80 4.04
N VAL A 71 8.76 19.56 3.65
CA VAL A 71 7.97 18.39 4.03
C VAL A 71 8.83 17.47 4.88
N VAL A 72 8.27 16.90 5.95
CA VAL A 72 8.96 15.85 6.71
C VAL A 72 9.29 14.73 5.73
N GLU A 73 10.57 14.56 5.45
CA GLU A 73 11.07 13.66 4.43
C GLU A 73 10.74 12.23 4.82
N ARG A 74 9.78 11.65 4.10
CA ARG A 74 9.54 10.22 4.18
C ARG A 74 10.43 9.56 3.15
N CYS A 75 11.40 8.79 3.60
CA CYS A 75 12.16 7.88 2.77
C CYS A 75 12.23 6.52 3.42
N SER A 76 12.65 5.54 2.68
CA SER A 76 12.91 4.20 3.17
C SER A 76 14.22 3.69 2.59
N TRP A 77 14.61 2.51 3.01
CA TRP A 77 15.82 1.86 2.54
C TRP A 77 15.49 0.50 1.94
N GLU A 78 16.22 0.14 0.91
CA GLU A 78 16.16 -1.20 0.31
C GLU A 78 17.55 -1.78 0.18
N LEU A 79 17.74 -2.96 0.74
CA LEU A 79 18.95 -3.76 0.58
C LEU A 79 18.67 -4.83 -0.47
N LEU A 80 19.33 -4.71 -1.63
CA LEU A 80 19.22 -5.67 -2.72
C LEU A 80 20.36 -6.67 -2.67
N GLY A 81 20.03 -7.95 -2.53
CA GLY A 81 20.99 -9.04 -2.70
C GLY A 81 21.01 -9.54 -4.14
N TYR A 82 22.21 -9.73 -4.70
CA TYR A 82 22.40 -10.22 -6.07
C TYR A 82 23.00 -11.61 -6.06
N ARG A 83 22.46 -12.48 -6.92
CA ARG A 83 22.90 -13.87 -7.07
C ARG A 83 24.18 -13.97 -7.92
N ASN A 84 24.94 -15.00 -7.66
CA ASN A 84 26.00 -15.42 -8.57
C ASN A 84 25.39 -15.74 -9.96
N ARG A 85 26.08 -15.35 -11.03
CA ARG A 85 25.60 -15.54 -12.40
C ARG A 85 25.25 -17.00 -12.71
N ARG A 86 25.97 -17.96 -12.13
CA ARG A 86 25.71 -19.40 -12.29
C ARG A 86 24.37 -19.85 -11.70
N ARG A 87 23.78 -19.04 -10.84
CA ARG A 87 22.47 -19.31 -10.19
C ARG A 87 21.30 -18.60 -10.88
N TRP A 88 21.56 -17.79 -11.90
CA TRP A 88 20.48 -17.10 -12.61
C TRP A 88 19.53 -18.10 -13.27
N GLY A 89 18.23 -17.84 -13.22
CA GLY A 89 17.19 -18.73 -13.74
C GLY A 89 16.87 -19.95 -12.87
N LEU A 90 17.71 -20.27 -11.87
CA LEU A 90 17.41 -21.35 -10.93
C LEU A 90 16.46 -20.88 -9.80
N PRO A 91 15.71 -21.77 -9.14
CA PRO A 91 14.96 -21.45 -7.94
C PRO A 91 15.86 -20.79 -6.87
N ARG A 92 15.30 -19.85 -6.12
CA ARG A 92 16.00 -19.19 -5.01
C ARG A 92 15.87 -20.04 -3.75
N ASP A 93 16.97 -20.28 -3.10
CA ASP A 93 17.03 -21.06 -1.86
C ASP A 93 16.99 -20.11 -0.66
N ILE A 94 15.79 -19.58 -0.39
CA ILE A 94 15.48 -18.70 0.74
C ILE A 94 14.38 -19.38 1.56
N SER A 95 14.68 -19.72 2.81
CA SER A 95 13.75 -20.44 3.65
C SER A 95 12.63 -19.52 4.19
N ALA A 96 11.43 -20.08 4.34
CA ALA A 96 10.29 -19.37 4.90
C ALA A 96 10.56 -18.90 6.34
N GLU A 97 11.31 -19.69 7.11
CA GLU A 97 11.73 -19.36 8.49
C GLU A 97 12.63 -18.14 8.51
N SER A 98 13.57 -18.02 7.56
CA SER A 98 14.45 -16.86 7.48
C SER A 98 13.70 -15.60 7.08
N VAL A 99 12.72 -15.72 6.18
CA VAL A 99 11.83 -14.60 5.82
C VAL A 99 10.93 -14.20 6.99
N ALA A 100 10.42 -15.18 7.74
CA ALA A 100 9.62 -14.91 8.94
C ALA A 100 10.45 -14.17 10.01
N ALA A 101 11.68 -14.63 10.26
CA ALA A 101 12.58 -13.97 11.22
C ALA A 101 12.89 -12.52 10.84
N VAL A 102 13.10 -12.25 9.54
CA VAL A 102 13.33 -10.89 9.04
C VAL A 102 12.08 -10.02 9.14
N ALA A 103 10.89 -10.58 8.96
CA ALA A 103 9.63 -9.84 9.07
C ALA A 103 9.34 -9.34 10.49
N GLU A 104 9.92 -10.00 11.51
CA GLU A 104 9.82 -9.60 12.92
C GLU A 104 10.84 -8.53 13.34
N ILE A 105 11.82 -8.22 12.49
CA ILE A 105 12.79 -7.16 12.78
C ILE A 105 12.08 -5.80 12.70
N GLU A 106 12.17 -5.03 13.77
CA GLU A 106 11.58 -3.70 13.85
C GLU A 106 12.05 -2.82 12.70
N GLY A 107 11.09 -2.14 12.05
CA GLY A 107 11.34 -1.24 10.93
C GLY A 107 11.46 -1.92 9.57
N THR A 108 11.49 -3.25 9.45
CA THR A 108 11.36 -3.91 8.16
C THR A 108 9.90 -3.92 7.68
N PHE A 109 9.65 -3.96 6.38
CA PHE A 109 8.31 -4.06 5.83
C PHE A 109 8.26 -4.79 4.48
N GLY A 110 7.09 -5.34 4.14
CA GLY A 110 6.87 -6.02 2.86
C GLY A 110 7.70 -7.28 2.68
N CYS A 111 8.07 -7.98 3.78
CA CYS A 111 8.90 -9.17 3.71
C CYS A 111 8.11 -10.40 3.27
N ARG A 112 6.88 -10.56 3.79
CA ARG A 112 6.00 -11.69 3.51
C ARG A 112 4.54 -11.25 3.41
N ASP A 113 3.73 -12.06 2.77
CA ASP A 113 2.27 -11.95 2.75
C ASP A 113 1.63 -12.65 3.97
N PRO A 114 0.33 -12.44 4.22
CA PRO A 114 -0.38 -13.07 5.35
C PRO A 114 -0.35 -14.60 5.35
N ASP A 115 -0.27 -15.23 4.18
CA ASP A 115 -0.12 -16.69 4.02
C ASP A 115 1.31 -17.21 4.29
N GLY A 116 2.24 -16.29 4.63
CA GLY A 116 3.64 -16.59 4.89
C GLY A 116 4.53 -16.61 3.64
N SER A 117 3.97 -16.45 2.44
CA SER A 117 4.77 -16.42 1.21
C SER A 117 5.72 -15.22 1.17
N PRO A 118 6.95 -15.37 0.65
CA PRO A 118 7.97 -14.34 0.66
C PRO A 118 7.71 -13.26 -0.40
N ALA A 119 7.16 -12.12 0.01
CA ALA A 119 6.90 -10.99 -0.88
C ALA A 119 8.18 -10.22 -1.30
N MET A 120 9.27 -10.41 -0.59
CA MET A 120 10.57 -9.77 -0.87
C MET A 120 11.43 -10.53 -1.88
N VAL A 121 11.01 -11.73 -2.30
CA VAL A 121 11.75 -12.59 -3.22
C VAL A 121 11.14 -12.51 -4.61
N PRO A 122 11.89 -12.10 -5.66
CA PRO A 122 11.34 -11.99 -7.01
C PRO A 122 10.89 -13.35 -7.58
N HIS A 123 9.78 -13.37 -8.28
CA HIS A 123 9.30 -14.57 -8.99
C HIS A 123 9.92 -14.72 -10.40
N SER A 124 10.51 -13.67 -10.94
CA SER A 124 11.14 -13.68 -12.26
C SER A 124 12.59 -14.23 -12.20
N PRO A 125 13.15 -14.75 -13.30
CA PRO A 125 14.52 -15.23 -13.39
C PRO A 125 15.55 -14.07 -13.46
N CYS A 126 15.38 -13.03 -12.64
CA CYS A 126 16.28 -11.89 -12.60
C CYS A 126 17.50 -12.16 -11.69
N PRO A 127 18.59 -11.37 -11.78
CA PRO A 127 19.77 -11.52 -10.95
C PRO A 127 19.55 -11.16 -9.48
N VAL A 128 18.46 -10.48 -9.13
CA VAL A 128 18.16 -10.13 -7.73
C VAL A 128 17.71 -11.38 -6.98
N MET A 129 18.30 -11.61 -5.83
CA MET A 129 17.94 -12.71 -4.95
C MET A 129 16.75 -12.35 -4.07
N TRP A 130 16.83 -11.19 -3.45
CA TRP A 130 15.78 -10.60 -2.62
C TRP A 130 15.95 -9.09 -2.52
N GLY A 131 14.87 -8.38 -2.19
CA GLY A 131 14.87 -6.95 -1.86
C GLY A 131 14.29 -6.75 -0.47
N LEU A 132 15.17 -6.56 0.53
CA LEU A 132 14.78 -6.30 1.90
C LEU A 132 14.52 -4.80 2.10
N ARG A 133 13.33 -4.44 2.59
CA ARG A 133 12.90 -3.06 2.77
C ARG A 133 12.72 -2.72 4.23
N GLY A 134 13.09 -1.49 4.59
CA GLY A 134 12.95 -1.02 5.97
C GLY A 134 13.03 0.49 6.08
N LEU A 135 12.63 0.99 7.23
CA LEU A 135 12.67 2.41 7.55
C LEU A 135 14.06 2.87 7.99
N ARG A 136 14.93 1.94 8.38
CA ARG A 136 16.28 2.22 8.89
C ARG A 136 17.30 1.26 8.30
N PRO A 137 18.51 1.73 7.96
CA PRO A 137 19.59 0.87 7.45
C PRO A 137 19.95 -0.27 8.41
N GLU A 138 19.93 0.00 9.73
CA GLU A 138 20.30 -0.96 10.78
C GLU A 138 19.41 -2.20 10.76
N SER A 139 18.10 -2.01 10.58
CA SER A 139 17.12 -3.10 10.44
C SER A 139 17.45 -4.01 9.25
N LEU A 140 17.94 -3.41 8.14
CA LEU A 140 18.31 -4.15 6.94
C LEU A 140 19.60 -4.94 7.13
N VAL A 141 20.57 -4.38 7.85
CA VAL A 141 21.82 -5.07 8.20
C VAL A 141 21.53 -6.28 9.10
N ALA A 142 20.67 -6.11 10.10
CA ALA A 142 20.22 -7.22 10.95
C ALA A 142 19.50 -8.30 10.12
N GLY A 143 18.58 -7.89 9.22
CA GLY A 143 17.86 -8.80 8.33
C GLY A 143 18.76 -9.55 7.36
N PHE A 144 19.81 -8.90 6.84
CA PHE A 144 20.80 -9.55 5.97
C PHE A 144 21.44 -10.78 6.62
N GLY A 145 21.79 -10.68 7.90
CA GLY A 145 22.35 -11.78 8.66
C GLY A 145 21.41 -12.97 8.82
N ALA A 146 20.11 -12.72 8.91
CA ALA A 146 19.08 -13.74 9.13
C ALA A 146 18.66 -14.48 7.86
N LEU A 147 18.83 -13.87 6.66
CA LEU A 147 18.40 -14.46 5.39
C LEU A 147 19.30 -15.61 4.94
N GLY A 148 18.72 -16.70 4.48
CA GLY A 148 19.43 -17.87 3.97
C GLY A 148 18.49 -19.01 3.59
N PRO A 149 19.09 -20.18 3.20
CA PRO A 149 20.53 -20.50 3.21
C PRO A 149 21.35 -19.93 2.04
N GLU A 150 20.72 -19.56 0.89
CA GLU A 150 21.48 -18.97 -0.23
C GLU A 150 21.99 -17.58 0.18
N ARG A 151 23.29 -17.33 -0.08
CA ARG A 151 23.93 -16.04 0.21
C ARG A 151 24.12 -15.23 -1.08
N PRO A 152 23.95 -13.90 -1.04
CA PRO A 152 24.23 -13.07 -2.20
C PRO A 152 25.73 -12.99 -2.48
N GLU A 153 26.08 -12.91 -3.77
CA GLU A 153 27.48 -12.66 -4.20
C GLU A 153 27.86 -11.21 -3.96
N ARG A 154 26.92 -10.30 -4.10
CA ARG A 154 27.06 -8.87 -3.84
C ARG A 154 25.74 -8.30 -3.36
N TRP A 155 25.78 -7.12 -2.76
CA TRP A 155 24.60 -6.40 -2.31
C TRP A 155 24.79 -4.89 -2.48
N LEU A 156 23.68 -4.18 -2.57
CA LEU A 156 23.62 -2.73 -2.62
C LEU A 156 22.53 -2.22 -1.67
N LEU A 157 22.85 -1.19 -0.92
CA LEU A 157 21.91 -0.49 -0.06
C LEU A 157 21.50 0.80 -0.75
N TRP A 158 20.19 0.97 -0.93
CA TRP A 158 19.57 2.11 -1.58
C TRP A 158 18.71 2.88 -0.60
N GLN A 159 18.80 4.20 -0.63
CA GLN A 159 17.76 5.06 -0.10
C GLN A 159 16.69 5.20 -1.17
N THR A 160 15.41 5.03 -0.80
CA THR A 160 14.31 4.91 -1.76
C THR A 160 13.09 5.72 -1.34
N ASN A 161 12.21 5.99 -2.31
CA ASN A 161 10.89 6.56 -2.08
C ASN A 161 9.80 5.49 -1.85
N GLN A 162 10.16 4.24 -1.60
CA GLN A 162 9.18 3.21 -1.30
C GLN A 162 8.49 3.50 0.03
N ALA A 163 7.22 3.16 0.14
CA ALA A 163 6.41 3.41 1.34
C ALA A 163 6.33 4.89 1.76
N THR A 164 6.41 5.85 0.81
CA THR A 164 6.29 7.28 1.09
C THR A 164 4.89 7.84 0.87
N ASP A 165 4.05 7.16 0.09
CA ASP A 165 2.76 7.67 -0.40
C ASP A 165 2.87 8.90 -1.33
N ASP A 166 4.04 9.21 -1.84
CA ASP A 166 4.30 10.42 -2.64
C ASP A 166 3.42 10.55 -3.88
N HIS A 167 2.88 9.45 -4.36
CA HIS A 167 2.01 9.42 -5.54
C HIS A 167 0.57 9.89 -5.28
N TYR A 168 0.15 10.03 -4.03
CA TYR A 168 -1.20 10.51 -3.76
C TYR A 168 -1.29 12.03 -3.82
N GLY A 169 -2.18 12.55 -4.68
CA GLY A 169 -2.69 13.91 -4.62
C GLY A 169 -3.85 14.02 -3.64
N VAL A 170 -4.15 15.23 -3.20
CA VAL A 170 -5.25 15.53 -2.25
C VAL A 170 -6.51 16.05 -2.95
N GLU A 171 -6.46 16.25 -4.25
CA GLU A 171 -7.56 16.74 -5.08
C GLU A 171 -7.84 15.74 -6.20
N LEU A 172 -9.10 15.67 -6.65
CA LEU A 172 -9.42 14.91 -7.86
C LEU A 172 -8.80 15.62 -9.06
N PRO A 173 -7.96 14.93 -9.81
CA PRO A 173 -7.42 15.49 -11.03
C PRO A 173 -8.51 15.57 -12.11
N VAL A 174 -8.39 16.54 -12.99
CA VAL A 174 -9.22 16.64 -14.20
C VAL A 174 -8.96 15.45 -15.14
N GLU A 175 -7.75 14.86 -15.07
CA GLU A 175 -7.33 13.74 -15.90
C GLU A 175 -7.41 12.41 -15.18
N SER A 176 -7.89 11.36 -15.87
CA SER A 176 -7.85 9.98 -15.41
C SER A 176 -6.40 9.49 -15.28
N LYS A 177 -6.12 8.63 -14.28
CA LYS A 177 -4.85 7.95 -13.95
C LYS A 177 -4.00 8.57 -12.85
N ALA A 178 -4.46 9.60 -12.16
CA ALA A 178 -3.79 10.05 -10.95
C ALA A 178 -4.16 9.16 -9.75
N SER A 179 -3.27 9.13 -8.78
CA SER A 179 -3.55 8.51 -7.48
C SER A 179 -3.93 9.59 -6.49
N VAL A 180 -4.96 9.32 -5.68
CA VAL A 180 -5.53 10.31 -4.75
C VAL A 180 -5.73 9.75 -3.36
N ARG A 181 -5.76 10.65 -2.39
CA ARG A 181 -6.13 10.42 -1.00
C ARG A 181 -7.27 11.36 -0.64
N LEU A 182 -8.47 10.81 -0.38
CA LEU A 182 -9.70 11.56 -0.18
C LEU A 182 -10.37 11.15 1.11
N ALA A 183 -10.86 12.12 1.87
CA ALA A 183 -11.67 11.90 3.07
C ALA A 183 -13.16 12.08 2.77
N GLY A 184 -14.01 11.23 3.33
CA GLY A 184 -15.45 11.29 3.10
C GLY A 184 -16.20 10.15 3.77
N THR A 185 -17.36 9.77 3.21
CA THR A 185 -18.23 8.77 3.80
C THR A 185 -18.69 7.73 2.78
N VAL A 186 -18.96 6.53 3.25
CA VAL A 186 -19.60 5.47 2.45
C VAL A 186 -21.05 5.87 2.16
N ALA A 187 -21.45 5.84 0.88
CA ALA A 187 -22.81 6.19 0.45
C ALA A 187 -23.65 4.94 0.13
N SER A 188 -23.03 3.82 -0.25
CA SER A 188 -23.76 2.58 -0.55
C SER A 188 -23.14 1.36 0.12
N PHE A 189 -23.95 0.33 0.36
CA PHE A 189 -23.41 -0.97 0.77
C PHE A 189 -22.51 -1.52 -0.32
N PRO A 190 -21.38 -2.18 0.04
CA PRO A 190 -20.51 -2.86 -0.90
C PRO A 190 -21.23 -3.95 -1.67
N GLN A 191 -20.94 -4.05 -2.95
CA GLN A 191 -21.50 -5.03 -3.86
C GLN A 191 -20.39 -5.89 -4.48
N SER A 192 -20.61 -7.20 -4.50
CA SER A 192 -19.74 -8.13 -5.21
C SER A 192 -20.07 -8.12 -6.70
N ARG A 193 -19.06 -7.97 -7.56
CA ARG A 193 -19.19 -8.13 -9.02
C ARG A 193 -18.40 -9.34 -9.51
N ARG A 194 -18.63 -9.69 -10.79
CA ARG A 194 -17.95 -10.83 -11.43
C ARG A 194 -16.43 -10.75 -11.20
N GLY A 195 -15.81 -11.87 -10.85
CA GLY A 195 -14.39 -11.94 -10.50
C GLY A 195 -14.09 -11.70 -9.02
N GLY A 196 -15.12 -11.55 -8.16
CA GLY A 196 -14.94 -11.39 -6.72
C GLY A 196 -14.54 -9.98 -6.29
N HIS A 197 -14.60 -9.01 -7.19
CA HIS A 197 -14.32 -7.61 -6.90
C HIS A 197 -15.41 -7.00 -6.01
N ARG A 198 -15.04 -6.00 -5.19
CA ARG A 198 -15.97 -5.27 -4.31
C ARG A 198 -16.05 -3.82 -4.74
N PHE A 199 -17.28 -3.31 -4.89
CA PHE A 199 -17.56 -1.94 -5.30
C PHE A 199 -18.51 -1.29 -4.31
N PHE A 200 -18.27 -0.01 -4.01
CA PHE A 200 -19.19 0.82 -3.22
C PHE A 200 -19.10 2.29 -3.68
N THR A 201 -20.14 3.05 -3.40
CA THR A 201 -20.16 4.50 -3.63
C THR A 201 -19.60 5.21 -2.41
N PHE A 202 -18.70 6.14 -2.64
CA PHE A 202 -18.07 7.01 -1.66
C PHE A 202 -18.41 8.46 -1.94
N THR A 203 -18.83 9.20 -0.94
CA THR A 203 -19.13 10.64 -1.04
C THR A 203 -18.03 11.45 -0.40
N PHE A 204 -17.48 12.40 -1.13
CA PHE A 204 -16.50 13.36 -0.66
C PHE A 204 -16.79 14.72 -1.28
N ASP A 205 -16.72 15.78 -0.49
CA ASP A 205 -16.95 17.18 -0.92
C ASP A 205 -18.22 17.35 -1.81
N GLY A 206 -19.32 16.69 -1.43
CA GLY A 206 -20.59 16.74 -2.17
C GLY A 206 -20.61 15.96 -3.50
N SER A 207 -19.54 15.31 -3.89
CA SER A 207 -19.43 14.48 -5.09
C SER A 207 -19.47 12.99 -4.75
N GLU A 208 -19.89 12.17 -5.69
CA GLU A 208 -19.86 10.71 -5.56
C GLU A 208 -18.78 10.09 -6.44
N LEU A 209 -18.11 9.06 -5.91
CA LEU A 209 -17.06 8.31 -6.58
C LEU A 209 -17.28 6.81 -6.36
N GLU A 210 -17.23 6.01 -7.41
CA GLU A 210 -17.21 4.56 -7.27
C GLU A 210 -15.82 4.09 -6.82
N CYS A 211 -15.75 3.40 -5.69
CA CYS A 211 -14.52 2.78 -5.17
C CYS A 211 -14.54 1.27 -5.40
N ALA A 212 -13.37 0.68 -5.72
CA ALA A 212 -13.25 -0.74 -5.98
C ALA A 212 -12.04 -1.37 -5.30
N ALA A 213 -12.26 -2.49 -4.58
CA ALA A 213 -11.23 -3.42 -4.17
C ALA A 213 -11.24 -4.64 -5.11
N PHE A 214 -10.15 -4.80 -5.87
CA PHE A 214 -10.04 -5.87 -6.87
C PHE A 214 -9.59 -7.20 -6.26
N GLU A 215 -9.83 -8.30 -6.95
CA GLU A 215 -9.56 -9.66 -6.49
C GLU A 215 -8.13 -9.88 -5.94
N PRO A 216 -7.05 -9.41 -6.58
CA PRO A 216 -5.69 -9.63 -6.07
C PRO A 216 -5.42 -9.03 -4.67
N SER A 217 -6.32 -8.17 -4.15
CA SER A 217 -6.15 -7.56 -2.82
C SER A 217 -6.48 -8.49 -1.64
N GLY A 218 -6.81 -9.76 -1.87
CA GLY A 218 -6.98 -10.75 -0.81
C GLY A 218 -8.01 -10.36 0.26
N ASP A 219 -7.64 -10.49 1.54
CA ASP A 219 -8.51 -10.22 2.69
C ASP A 219 -8.88 -8.74 2.85
N PHE A 220 -8.21 -7.83 2.19
CA PHE A 220 -8.61 -6.41 2.15
C PHE A 220 -10.05 -6.24 1.64
N ARG A 221 -10.52 -7.12 0.74
CA ARG A 221 -11.91 -7.12 0.28
C ARG A 221 -12.90 -7.48 1.39
N GLN A 222 -12.50 -8.31 2.35
CA GLN A 222 -13.35 -8.66 3.50
C GLN A 222 -13.55 -7.45 4.43
N VAL A 223 -12.56 -6.57 4.52
CA VAL A 223 -12.70 -5.28 5.21
C VAL A 223 -13.73 -4.42 4.48
N VAL A 224 -13.61 -4.31 3.15
CA VAL A 224 -14.57 -3.55 2.34
C VAL A 224 -15.98 -4.12 2.46
N ASP A 225 -16.15 -5.45 2.50
CA ASP A 225 -17.47 -6.10 2.67
C ASP A 225 -18.20 -5.68 3.97
N GLN A 226 -17.48 -5.20 4.96
CA GLN A 226 -18.04 -4.82 6.25
C GLN A 226 -18.42 -3.34 6.35
N LEU A 227 -18.11 -2.55 5.33
CA LEU A 227 -18.49 -1.13 5.29
C LEU A 227 -20.01 -0.97 5.15
N VAL A 228 -20.52 0.08 5.77
CA VAL A 228 -21.95 0.45 5.65
C VAL A 228 -22.09 1.95 5.34
N PRO A 229 -23.20 2.37 4.73
CA PRO A 229 -23.47 3.80 4.53
C PRO A 229 -23.34 4.59 5.83
N GLY A 230 -22.62 5.71 5.76
CA GLY A 230 -22.31 6.56 6.91
C GLY A 230 -20.98 6.29 7.59
N ASP A 231 -20.27 5.18 7.28
CA ASP A 231 -18.89 5.00 7.75
C ASP A 231 -17.99 6.12 7.20
N ALA A 232 -17.24 6.76 8.09
CA ALA A 232 -16.29 7.81 7.71
C ALA A 232 -14.95 7.18 7.34
N LEU A 233 -14.49 7.43 6.14
CA LEU A 233 -13.27 6.85 5.58
C LEU A 233 -12.32 7.91 5.04
N GLU A 234 -11.06 7.54 5.01
CA GLU A 234 -10.08 8.10 4.10
C GLU A 234 -9.68 7.01 3.10
N VAL A 235 -9.89 7.24 1.81
CA VAL A 235 -9.62 6.28 0.74
C VAL A 235 -8.40 6.72 -0.05
N CYS A 236 -7.49 5.78 -0.32
CA CYS A 236 -6.31 5.99 -1.13
C CYS A 236 -6.32 5.02 -2.31
N GLY A 237 -6.05 5.52 -3.50
CA GLY A 237 -6.04 4.66 -4.68
C GLY A 237 -5.77 5.39 -5.98
N SER A 238 -5.76 4.65 -7.08
CA SER A 238 -5.57 5.18 -8.43
C SER A 238 -6.92 5.31 -9.14
N LEU A 239 -7.17 6.48 -9.71
CA LEU A 239 -8.38 6.76 -10.49
C LEU A 239 -8.21 6.24 -11.92
N GLU A 240 -9.10 5.36 -12.35
CA GLU A 240 -9.13 4.84 -13.70
C GLU A 240 -10.58 4.73 -14.19
N ALA A 241 -10.88 5.38 -15.31
CA ALA A 241 -12.22 5.38 -15.91
C ALA A 241 -13.35 5.70 -14.89
N SER A 242 -13.15 6.70 -14.03
CA SER A 242 -14.09 7.14 -12.98
C SER A 242 -14.28 6.16 -11.82
N VAL A 243 -13.44 5.14 -11.69
CA VAL A 243 -13.41 4.22 -10.56
C VAL A 243 -12.11 4.41 -9.79
N LEU A 244 -12.20 4.60 -8.49
CA LEU A 244 -11.05 4.62 -7.59
C LEU A 244 -10.67 3.18 -7.24
N LYS A 245 -9.57 2.70 -7.80
CA LYS A 245 -8.98 1.41 -7.44
C LYS A 245 -8.28 1.56 -6.10
N LEU A 246 -8.86 0.99 -5.06
CA LEU A 246 -8.33 1.12 -3.70
C LEU A 246 -6.96 0.44 -3.57
N GLU A 247 -6.02 1.18 -3.03
CA GLU A 247 -4.69 0.72 -2.65
C GLU A 247 -4.54 0.59 -1.13
N LYS A 248 -5.31 1.36 -0.36
CA LYS A 248 -5.53 1.24 1.09
C LYS A 248 -6.71 2.11 1.51
N LEU A 249 -7.20 1.91 2.72
CA LEU A 249 -8.21 2.77 3.33
C LEU A 249 -7.96 2.93 4.84
N HIS A 250 -8.42 4.04 5.37
CA HIS A 250 -8.49 4.31 6.80
C HIS A 250 -9.95 4.37 7.22
N VAL A 251 -10.35 3.50 8.12
CA VAL A 251 -11.64 3.60 8.80
C VAL A 251 -11.47 4.62 9.91
N VAL A 252 -12.00 5.83 9.70
CA VAL A 252 -11.89 6.94 10.67
C VAL A 252 -12.92 6.77 11.79
N ALA A 253 -14.17 6.48 11.40
CA ALA A 253 -15.25 6.21 12.32
C ALA A 253 -16.29 5.29 11.67
N LEU A 254 -16.93 4.49 12.50
CA LEU A 254 -17.97 3.55 12.07
C LEU A 254 -19.33 4.11 12.41
N ALA A 255 -20.24 4.08 11.43
CA ALA A 255 -21.65 4.41 11.64
C ALA A 255 -22.30 3.36 12.56
N PRO A 256 -23.33 3.73 13.34
CA PRO A 256 -24.11 2.78 14.13
C PRO A 256 -24.69 1.68 13.23
N ARG A 257 -24.59 0.45 13.66
CA ARG A 257 -25.16 -0.71 12.97
C ARG A 257 -26.26 -1.30 13.79
N GLU A 258 -27.42 -1.41 13.18
CA GLU A 258 -28.59 -1.98 13.85
C GLU A 258 -29.10 -3.20 13.10
N ARG A 259 -29.47 -4.21 13.85
CA ARG A 259 -30.18 -5.38 13.35
C ARG A 259 -31.59 -5.37 13.85
N LYS A 260 -32.53 -5.73 12.97
CA LYS A 260 -33.91 -5.92 13.37
C LYS A 260 -33.95 -6.95 14.50
N ALA A 261 -34.48 -6.55 15.64
CA ALA A 261 -34.67 -7.45 16.76
C ALA A 261 -35.61 -8.61 16.39
N PRO A 262 -35.44 -9.79 16.96
CA PRO A 262 -36.34 -10.92 16.73
C PRO A 262 -37.77 -10.58 17.11
N ASN A 263 -38.72 -11.20 16.43
CA ASN A 263 -40.13 -11.02 16.72
C ASN A 263 -40.40 -11.30 18.23
N PRO A 264 -41.02 -10.40 18.97
CA PRO A 264 -41.26 -10.57 20.40
C PRO A 264 -42.20 -11.76 20.68
N PHE A 265 -42.05 -12.38 21.84
CA PHE A 265 -43.01 -13.38 22.31
C PHE A 265 -44.25 -12.71 22.91
N CYS A 266 -45.42 -13.36 22.73
CA CYS A 266 -46.64 -12.89 23.33
C CYS A 266 -46.60 -13.05 24.85
N PRO A 267 -46.87 -12.01 25.65
CA PRO A 267 -46.83 -12.12 27.12
C PRO A 267 -47.96 -12.96 27.70
N LYS A 268 -49.04 -13.24 26.92
CA LYS A 268 -50.18 -14.04 27.36
C LYS A 268 -49.99 -15.54 27.07
N CYS A 269 -49.44 -15.94 25.94
CA CYS A 269 -49.41 -17.34 25.52
C CYS A 269 -48.01 -17.78 25.08
N SER A 270 -46.99 -16.96 25.21
CA SER A 270 -45.61 -17.23 24.85
C SER A 270 -45.38 -17.60 23.38
N ALA A 271 -46.39 -17.53 22.54
CA ALA A 271 -46.25 -17.78 21.10
C ALA A 271 -45.45 -16.60 20.46
N ARG A 272 -44.61 -16.96 19.47
CA ARG A 272 -43.87 -15.95 18.70
C ARG A 272 -44.85 -15.10 17.89
N THR A 273 -44.74 -13.79 17.97
CA THR A 273 -45.65 -12.85 17.25
C THR A 273 -45.19 -12.67 15.80
N HIS A 274 -46.06 -12.10 14.98
CA HIS A 274 -45.83 -11.80 13.58
C HIS A 274 -45.96 -10.31 13.30
N SER A 275 -45.19 -9.80 12.35
CA SER A 275 -45.29 -8.40 11.93
C SER A 275 -46.73 -8.11 11.47
N ALA A 276 -47.32 -6.99 11.92
CA ALA A 276 -48.65 -6.53 11.52
C ALA A 276 -48.63 -5.60 10.30
N GLY A 277 -47.46 -5.37 9.70
CA GLY A 277 -47.25 -4.47 8.57
C GLY A 277 -46.24 -3.36 8.87
N LYS A 278 -45.93 -2.52 7.88
CA LYS A 278 -45.01 -1.40 8.02
C LYS A 278 -45.50 -0.45 9.11
N ASN A 279 -44.73 -0.23 10.14
CA ASN A 279 -45.03 0.61 11.31
C ASN A 279 -46.24 0.19 12.16
N ALA A 280 -46.82 -1.02 11.94
CA ALA A 280 -47.98 -1.50 12.68
C ALA A 280 -47.64 -2.41 13.87
N GLY A 281 -46.36 -2.54 14.18
CA GLY A 281 -45.85 -3.41 15.26
C GLY A 281 -46.05 -4.90 15.00
N TYR A 282 -46.32 -5.67 16.03
CA TYR A 282 -46.46 -7.11 16.00
C TYR A 282 -47.79 -7.59 16.53
N ARG A 283 -48.32 -8.71 16.05
CA ARG A 283 -49.57 -9.30 16.50
C ARG A 283 -49.39 -10.78 16.82
N CYS A 284 -49.95 -11.18 17.96
CA CYS A 284 -50.09 -12.58 18.29
C CYS A 284 -51.28 -13.18 17.57
N ARG A 285 -51.09 -14.23 16.76
CA ARG A 285 -52.17 -14.92 16.04
C ARG A 285 -53.20 -15.59 16.99
N PRO A 286 -52.72 -16.40 18.01
CA PRO A 286 -53.63 -17.06 18.94
C PRO A 286 -54.43 -16.05 19.83
N CYS A 287 -53.78 -15.03 20.36
CA CYS A 287 -54.39 -14.13 21.35
C CYS A 287 -54.91 -12.80 20.77
N GLY A 288 -54.59 -12.46 19.54
CA GLY A 288 -54.96 -11.21 18.92
C GLY A 288 -54.24 -9.96 19.48
N ILE A 289 -53.42 -10.10 20.54
CA ILE A 289 -52.71 -9.01 21.19
C ILE A 289 -51.75 -8.33 20.21
N LYS A 290 -51.76 -7.00 20.20
CA LYS A 290 -50.80 -6.17 19.47
C LYS A 290 -49.67 -5.75 20.40
N LEU A 291 -48.43 -5.83 19.92
CA LEU A 291 -47.21 -5.41 20.60
C LEU A 291 -46.51 -4.32 19.76
N PRO A 292 -45.83 -3.37 20.38
CA PRO A 292 -45.00 -2.42 19.67
C PRO A 292 -43.84 -3.19 18.96
N ALA A 293 -43.21 -2.53 18.00
CA ALA A 293 -41.97 -3.03 17.43
C ALA A 293 -40.89 -3.08 18.54
N PRO A 294 -40.10 -4.17 18.63
CA PRO A 294 -38.96 -4.18 19.51
C PRO A 294 -37.92 -3.16 19.06
N VAL A 295 -37.15 -2.66 20.00
CA VAL A 295 -36.01 -1.79 19.67
C VAL A 295 -34.99 -2.61 18.87
N PRO A 296 -34.46 -2.07 17.78
CA PRO A 296 -33.39 -2.72 17.04
C PRO A 296 -32.21 -3.08 17.97
N GLU A 297 -31.55 -4.17 17.68
CA GLU A 297 -30.35 -4.59 18.40
C GLU A 297 -29.13 -3.91 17.78
N GLU A 298 -28.33 -3.26 18.59
CA GLU A 298 -27.03 -2.75 18.15
C GLU A 298 -26.10 -3.91 17.80
N VAL A 299 -25.43 -3.79 16.65
CA VAL A 299 -24.45 -4.78 16.17
C VAL A 299 -23.05 -4.20 16.30
N VAL A 300 -22.22 -4.84 17.08
CA VAL A 300 -20.79 -4.49 17.16
C VAL A 300 -20.12 -4.88 15.86
N PRO A 301 -19.50 -3.93 15.13
CA PRO A 301 -18.74 -4.23 13.93
C PRO A 301 -17.56 -5.17 14.23
N THR A 302 -17.19 -5.99 13.28
CA THR A 302 -15.99 -6.83 13.38
C THR A 302 -14.73 -6.14 12.86
N ILE A 303 -14.89 -5.04 12.09
CA ILE A 303 -13.78 -4.13 11.78
C ILE A 303 -13.68 -3.02 12.84
N ALA A 304 -12.49 -2.52 13.06
CA ALA A 304 -12.19 -1.40 13.96
C ALA A 304 -11.78 -0.15 13.16
N PRO A 305 -11.84 1.04 13.76
CA PRO A 305 -11.12 2.19 13.22
C PRO A 305 -9.63 1.89 13.08
N GLY A 306 -9.00 2.34 11.98
CA GLY A 306 -7.61 2.06 11.68
C GLY A 306 -7.34 1.94 10.18
N TRP A 307 -6.07 1.74 9.83
CA TRP A 307 -5.63 1.57 8.45
C TRP A 307 -5.72 0.11 7.99
N TYR A 308 -6.08 -0.08 6.73
CA TYR A 308 -6.17 -1.38 6.06
C TYR A 308 -5.57 -1.29 4.67
N ASP A 309 -4.77 -2.30 4.29
CA ASP A 309 -4.13 -2.39 2.99
C ASP A 309 -4.09 -3.82 2.46
N PRO A 310 -3.92 -3.99 1.14
CA PRO A 310 -3.71 -5.30 0.53
C PRO A 310 -2.41 -5.98 1.00
N PRO A 311 -2.27 -7.29 0.73
CA PRO A 311 -1.01 -8.01 0.90
C PRO A 311 0.17 -7.31 0.21
N ALA A 312 1.39 -7.54 0.70
CA ALA A 312 2.60 -6.89 0.19
C ALA A 312 2.83 -7.16 -1.31
N SER A 313 2.50 -8.37 -1.79
CA SER A 313 2.59 -8.76 -3.20
C SER A 313 1.62 -8.02 -4.13
N ALA A 314 0.47 -7.58 -3.60
CA ALA A 314 -0.55 -6.85 -4.35
C ALA A 314 -0.44 -5.33 -4.20
N ARG A 315 0.47 -4.83 -3.37
CA ARG A 315 0.65 -3.43 -3.05
C ARG A 315 1.71 -2.78 -3.94
N ARG A 316 1.45 -1.56 -4.42
CA ARG A 316 2.48 -0.76 -5.10
C ARG A 316 3.61 -0.40 -4.14
N HIS A 317 4.84 -0.34 -4.65
CA HIS A 317 6.02 -0.04 -3.82
C HIS A 317 5.95 1.33 -3.11
N LEU A 318 5.30 2.32 -3.70
CA LEU A 318 5.12 3.66 -3.13
C LEU A 318 4.12 3.69 -1.97
N VAL A 319 3.18 2.73 -1.93
CA VAL A 319 2.15 2.69 -0.88
C VAL A 319 2.78 2.37 0.46
N ARG A 320 2.60 3.29 1.43
CA ARG A 320 3.01 3.07 2.81
C ARG A 320 2.11 2.01 3.44
N PRO A 321 2.68 0.91 3.94
CA PRO A 321 1.90 -0.14 4.62
C PRO A 321 1.05 0.38 5.76
N ALA A 322 -0.17 -0.16 5.92
CA ALA A 322 -1.10 0.23 6.98
C ALA A 322 -0.45 0.19 8.37
N ARG A 323 0.32 -0.85 8.66
CA ARG A 323 1.05 -0.99 9.93
C ARG A 323 2.05 0.14 10.23
N LEU A 324 2.52 0.85 9.20
CA LEU A 324 3.42 2.01 9.34
C LEU A 324 2.68 3.34 9.42
N MET A 325 1.35 3.31 9.30
CA MET A 325 0.49 4.48 9.39
C MET A 325 0.02 4.75 10.83
N GLU A 326 0.15 3.78 11.72
CA GLU A 326 -0.23 3.93 13.12
C GLU A 326 0.67 4.97 13.80
N ALA A 327 0.05 5.94 14.48
CA ALA A 327 0.75 7.11 15.03
C ALA A 327 1.87 6.72 16.01
N GLU A 328 1.65 5.74 16.87
CA GLU A 328 2.65 5.28 17.84
C GLU A 328 3.91 4.72 17.16
N LEU A 329 3.72 3.97 16.07
CA LEU A 329 4.82 3.40 15.31
C LEU A 329 5.52 4.48 14.47
N ALA A 330 4.76 5.40 13.88
CA ALA A 330 5.29 6.52 13.11
C ALA A 330 6.11 7.46 13.98
N ASP A 331 5.66 7.80 15.19
CA ASP A 331 6.38 8.66 16.12
C ASP A 331 7.66 8.01 16.66
N GLN A 332 7.60 6.73 17.03
CA GLN A 332 8.78 5.98 17.49
C GLN A 332 9.85 5.85 16.40
N LEU A 333 9.44 5.71 15.16
CA LEU A 333 10.33 5.56 14.01
C LEU A 333 10.73 6.91 13.38
N GLY A 334 9.87 7.93 13.47
CA GLY A 334 10.13 9.28 12.97
C GLY A 334 11.24 10.01 13.70
N CYS A 335 11.35 9.83 15.02
CA CYS A 335 12.38 10.47 15.84
C CYS A 335 13.82 10.04 15.49
N LEU A 336 13.99 8.95 14.77
CA LEU A 336 15.31 8.39 14.45
C LEU A 336 15.86 8.87 13.10
N TRP A 337 15.06 9.63 12.32
CA TRP A 337 15.39 10.05 10.97
C TRP A 337 16.03 11.46 10.87
N TYR A 338 16.20 12.14 11.98
CA TYR A 338 16.77 13.50 12.00
C TYR A 338 18.29 13.57 12.06
N GLY A 339 18.97 12.50 11.67
CA GLY A 339 20.39 12.56 11.34
C GLY A 339 20.60 13.27 10.00
N ASN A 340 21.08 14.48 10.04
CA ASN A 340 21.06 15.43 8.91
C ASN A 340 22.11 15.22 7.82
N GLU A 341 22.92 14.14 7.86
CA GLU A 341 24.02 13.99 6.90
C GLU A 341 24.16 12.55 6.36
N PRO A 342 24.38 12.37 5.05
CA PRO A 342 24.72 11.05 4.48
C PRO A 342 25.97 10.43 5.10
N ALA A 343 26.87 11.26 5.63
CA ALA A 343 28.04 10.85 6.36
C ALA A 343 27.71 10.22 7.72
N GLU A 344 26.59 10.58 8.34
CA GLU A 344 26.15 10.02 9.62
C GLU A 344 25.56 8.62 9.46
N ALA A 345 24.76 8.41 8.42
CA ALA A 345 24.30 7.07 8.03
C ALA A 345 25.48 6.14 7.70
N ALA A 346 26.49 6.67 7.01
CA ALA A 346 27.72 5.93 6.72
C ALA A 346 28.54 5.60 7.97
N ARG A 347 28.54 6.46 9.00
CA ARG A 347 29.21 6.20 10.29
C ARG A 347 28.48 5.16 11.13
N VAL A 348 27.15 5.18 11.16
CA VAL A 348 26.33 4.18 11.85
C VAL A 348 26.53 2.81 11.21
N ILE A 349 26.55 2.74 9.89
CA ILE A 349 26.83 1.48 9.16
C ILE A 349 28.26 0.99 9.37
N ALA A 350 29.24 1.89 9.44
CA ALA A 350 30.65 1.56 9.66
C ALA A 350 30.98 1.20 11.12
N GLY A 351 30.19 1.70 12.08
CA GLY A 351 30.38 1.46 13.52
C GLY A 351 29.67 0.22 14.07
N SER A 352 28.82 -0.44 13.28
CA SER A 352 28.15 -1.66 13.71
C SER A 352 29.09 -2.86 13.71
N PRO A 353 29.14 -3.67 14.78
CA PRO A 353 29.97 -4.90 14.79
C PRO A 353 29.42 -5.87 13.73
N GLY A 354 30.16 -6.03 12.66
CA GLY A 354 29.78 -6.83 11.50
C GLY A 354 29.82 -6.09 10.17
N SER A 355 30.46 -4.91 10.10
CA SER A 355 30.62 -4.18 8.84
C SER A 355 31.28 -5.05 7.78
N VAL A 356 30.50 -5.40 6.77
CA VAL A 356 31.00 -6.08 5.58
C VAL A 356 31.88 -5.09 4.81
N PRO A 357 33.10 -5.48 4.38
CA PRO A 357 34.02 -4.59 3.67
C PRO A 357 33.37 -4.06 2.39
N ARG A 358 33.51 -2.77 2.13
CA ARG A 358 33.18 -2.16 0.84
C ARG A 358 34.16 -2.76 -0.19
N THR A 359 33.68 -3.58 -1.09
CA THR A 359 34.39 -3.82 -2.35
C THR A 359 34.11 -2.64 -3.27
N GLN A 360 35.19 -2.00 -3.71
CA GLN A 360 35.19 -0.93 -4.71
C GLN A 360 34.58 -1.39 -6.04
#